data_06decf618a658fbe7ab8f7a54b43c701
#
_entry.id   06decf618a658fbe7ab8f7a54b43c701
#
_cell.length_a   1.000
_cell.length_b   1.000
_cell.length_c   1.000
_cell.angle_alpha   90.00
_cell.angle_beta   90.00
_cell.angle_gamma   90.00
#
_symmetry.space_group_name_H-M   'P 1'
#
loop_
_entity.id
_entity.type
_entity.pdbx_description
1 polymer ?
#
loop_
_entity_poly.entity_id
_entity_poly.type
_entity_poly.pdbx_seq_one_letter_code
_entity_poly.pdbx_strand_id
1 'polypeptide(L)'
;MIAGLAALDSLNPATIAGVTLILLAPLRRRGLVALAYVAGAYGVVLIAGAALFVGSGELGEAVQGGPALVRRVALLLAAVILVVSAARRLRTRTRAAVTLPRWFGPWTAVPLGVLVTGADLPNAFPYLVAIERLNAAQVPTGVGIVVLALYALVYCLPCLLLLFAGLTWHTHITSRLQRVYERLGAEREQRRSVPVAVGLFLLAAAVAALAYSL
;
A
#
# COMPACT_ATOMS: atom_id res chain seq x y z
N MET A 1 -13.03 14.78 6.40
CA MET A 1 -12.20 13.82 7.13
C MET A 1 -11.58 12.77 6.19
N ILE A 2 -12.34 12.02 5.38
CA ILE A 2 -11.80 11.01 4.44
C ILE A 2 -10.77 11.60 3.46
N ALA A 3 -11.02 12.79 2.90
CA ALA A 3 -10.08 13.47 2.01
C ALA A 3 -8.73 13.79 2.70
N GLY A 4 -8.73 14.13 3.98
CA GLY A 4 -7.51 14.35 4.75
C GLY A 4 -6.72 13.06 4.99
N LEU A 5 -7.41 11.94 5.21
CA LEU A 5 -6.80 10.62 5.30
C LEU A 5 -6.17 10.20 3.97
N ALA A 6 -6.88 10.45 2.85
CA ALA A 6 -6.37 10.18 1.51
C ALA A 6 -5.12 11.03 1.17
N ALA A 7 -5.11 12.30 1.60
CA ALA A 7 -3.97 13.18 1.41
C ALA A 7 -2.73 12.72 2.22
N LEU A 8 -2.92 12.24 3.44
CA LEU A 8 -1.84 11.65 4.25
C LEU A 8 -1.28 10.37 3.60
N ASP A 9 -2.18 9.50 3.14
CA ASP A 9 -1.81 8.22 2.52
C ASP A 9 -1.16 8.42 1.14
N SER A 10 -1.46 9.53 0.45
CA SER A 10 -0.90 9.87 -0.87
C SER A 10 0.62 10.09 -0.84
N LEU A 11 1.19 10.45 0.32
CA LEU A 11 2.64 10.65 0.50
C LEU A 11 3.42 9.34 0.66
N ASN A 12 2.90 8.24 0.14
CA ASN A 12 3.55 6.95 0.19
C ASN A 12 4.90 6.95 -0.54
N PRO A 13 6.02 6.76 0.20
CA PRO A 13 7.35 6.84 -0.40
C PRO A 13 7.64 5.70 -1.40
N ALA A 14 6.97 4.55 -1.26
CA ALA A 14 7.21 3.41 -2.14
C ALA A 14 6.66 3.64 -3.55
N THR A 15 5.44 4.18 -3.67
CA THR A 15 4.82 4.50 -4.96
C THR A 15 5.52 5.69 -5.64
N ILE A 16 5.89 6.72 -4.87
CA ILE A 16 6.67 7.88 -5.37
C ILE A 16 8.03 7.42 -5.89
N ALA A 17 8.74 6.56 -5.16
CA ALA A 17 10.03 6.01 -5.59
C ALA A 17 9.89 5.17 -6.87
N GLY A 18 8.82 4.38 -7.00
CA GLY A 18 8.54 3.59 -8.20
C GLY A 18 8.36 4.46 -9.44
N VAL A 19 7.52 5.51 -9.37
CA VAL A 19 7.33 6.45 -10.48
C VAL A 19 8.64 7.19 -10.80
N THR A 20 9.37 7.65 -9.78
CA THR A 20 10.66 8.32 -9.94
C THR A 20 11.66 7.43 -10.68
N LEU A 21 11.78 6.17 -10.28
CA LEU A 21 12.66 5.18 -10.92
C LEU A 21 12.32 5.00 -12.40
N ILE A 22 11.01 4.88 -12.73
CA ILE A 22 10.55 4.72 -14.11
C ILE A 22 10.88 5.98 -14.95
N LEU A 23 10.71 7.18 -14.38
CA LEU A 23 11.01 8.43 -15.09
C LEU A 23 12.51 8.65 -15.34
N LEU A 24 13.37 8.16 -14.43
CA LEU A 24 14.83 8.21 -14.56
C LEU A 24 15.39 7.11 -15.49
N ALA A 25 14.65 6.01 -15.66
CA ALA A 25 15.10 4.91 -16.51
C ALA A 25 15.15 5.32 -17.99
N PRO A 26 16.12 4.80 -18.78
CA PRO A 26 16.26 5.10 -20.21
C PRO A 26 15.23 4.30 -21.02
N LEU A 27 13.95 4.47 -20.72
CA LEU A 27 12.84 3.77 -21.38
C LEU A 27 12.30 4.60 -22.54
N ARG A 28 11.98 3.89 -23.65
CA ARG A 28 11.51 4.54 -24.88
C ARG A 28 10.14 5.25 -24.74
N ARG A 29 9.27 4.77 -23.81
CA ARG A 29 7.92 5.30 -23.52
C ARG A 29 7.69 5.45 -22.03
N ARG A 30 8.63 6.07 -21.33
CA ARG A 30 8.60 6.23 -19.85
C ARG A 30 7.30 6.78 -19.29
N GLY A 31 6.65 7.73 -19.99
CA GLY A 31 5.36 8.29 -19.55
C GLY A 31 4.26 7.23 -19.52
N LEU A 32 4.18 6.40 -20.55
CA LEU A 32 3.21 5.34 -20.66
C LEU A 32 3.48 4.22 -19.63
N VAL A 33 4.75 3.92 -19.39
CA VAL A 33 5.18 2.94 -18.37
C VAL A 33 4.85 3.44 -16.97
N ALA A 34 5.09 4.72 -16.67
CA ALA A 34 4.75 5.32 -15.39
C ALA A 34 3.23 5.39 -15.19
N LEU A 35 2.47 5.73 -16.23
CA LEU A 35 1.00 5.72 -16.18
C LEU A 35 0.46 4.30 -15.92
N ALA A 36 1.02 3.30 -16.57
CA ALA A 36 0.65 1.89 -16.35
C ALA A 36 0.95 1.43 -14.90
N TYR A 37 2.08 1.86 -14.34
CA TYR A 37 2.41 1.64 -12.93
C TYR A 37 1.39 2.28 -12.00
N VAL A 38 1.04 3.55 -12.23
CA VAL A 38 0.03 4.27 -11.42
C VAL A 38 -1.36 3.63 -11.57
N ALA A 39 -1.72 3.18 -12.78
CA ALA A 39 -2.97 2.44 -12.99
C ALA A 39 -3.01 1.12 -12.20
N GLY A 40 -1.91 0.40 -12.11
CA GLY A 40 -1.78 -0.78 -11.25
C GLY A 40 -1.94 -0.46 -9.77
N ALA A 41 -1.31 0.62 -9.30
CA ALA A 41 -1.43 1.11 -7.93
C ALA A 41 -2.87 1.55 -7.60
N TYR A 42 -3.50 2.31 -8.49
CA TYR A 42 -4.90 2.71 -8.37
C TYR A 42 -5.84 1.50 -8.29
N GLY A 43 -5.65 0.55 -9.21
CA GLY A 43 -6.49 -0.65 -9.29
C GLY A 43 -6.44 -1.49 -8.02
N VAL A 44 -5.25 -1.71 -7.47
CA VAL A 44 -5.12 -2.51 -6.24
C VAL A 44 -5.70 -1.81 -5.02
N VAL A 45 -5.52 -0.49 -4.89
CA VAL A 45 -6.14 0.28 -3.80
C VAL A 45 -7.66 0.21 -3.92
N LEU A 46 -8.22 0.45 -5.10
CA LEU A 46 -9.67 0.41 -5.30
C LEU A 46 -10.25 -0.98 -5.06
N ILE A 47 -9.65 -2.03 -5.65
CA ILE A 47 -10.17 -3.40 -5.54
C ILE A 47 -10.06 -3.90 -4.09
N ALA A 48 -8.91 -3.70 -3.45
CA ALA A 48 -8.72 -4.10 -2.07
C ALA A 48 -9.68 -3.35 -1.12
N GLY A 49 -9.87 -2.05 -1.35
CA GLY A 49 -10.79 -1.26 -0.54
C GLY A 49 -12.26 -1.63 -0.75
N ALA A 50 -12.66 -1.86 -2.00
CA ALA A 50 -14.00 -2.33 -2.28
C ALA A 50 -14.24 -3.72 -1.64
N ALA A 51 -13.28 -4.63 -1.76
CA ALA A 51 -13.36 -5.95 -1.13
C ALA A 51 -13.43 -5.87 0.40
N LEU A 52 -12.61 -5.00 1.02
CA LEU A 52 -12.65 -4.78 2.46
C LEU A 52 -13.94 -4.08 2.90
N PHE A 53 -14.44 -3.11 2.15
CA PHE A 53 -15.65 -2.36 2.46
C PHE A 53 -16.90 -3.26 2.39
N VAL A 54 -17.05 -4.02 1.30
CA VAL A 54 -18.17 -4.95 1.13
C VAL A 54 -18.00 -6.14 2.09
N GLY A 55 -16.81 -6.73 2.15
CA GLY A 55 -16.54 -7.89 2.98
C GLY A 55 -16.58 -7.62 4.47
N SER A 56 -16.30 -6.40 4.94
CA SER A 56 -16.38 -6.08 6.37
C SER A 56 -17.83 -6.00 6.89
N GLY A 57 -18.78 -5.65 6.03
CA GLY A 57 -20.22 -5.75 6.37
C GLY A 57 -20.64 -7.21 6.59
N GLU A 58 -20.39 -8.05 5.60
CA GLU A 58 -20.74 -9.48 5.65
C GLU A 58 -19.85 -10.27 6.65
N LEU A 59 -18.54 -9.99 6.69
CA LEU A 59 -17.63 -10.60 7.65
C LEU A 59 -17.88 -10.11 9.08
N GLY A 60 -18.28 -8.85 9.26
CA GLY A 60 -18.66 -8.30 10.56
C GLY A 60 -19.87 -9.06 11.16
N GLU A 61 -20.88 -9.30 10.35
CA GLU A 61 -22.04 -10.11 10.73
C GLU A 61 -21.67 -11.60 10.93
N ALA A 62 -20.85 -12.16 10.04
CA ALA A 62 -20.37 -13.52 10.15
C ALA A 62 -19.42 -13.72 11.35
N VAL A 63 -18.62 -12.72 11.70
CA VAL A 63 -17.72 -12.77 12.88
C VAL A 63 -18.49 -12.53 14.17
N GLN A 64 -19.53 -11.69 14.17
CA GLN A 64 -20.37 -11.46 15.36
C GLN A 64 -21.44 -12.52 15.56
N GLY A 65 -22.03 -13.04 14.47
CA GLY A 65 -23.09 -14.07 14.49
C GLY A 65 -22.64 -15.45 14.00
N GLY A 66 -21.43 -15.58 13.49
CA GLY A 66 -20.87 -16.83 12.96
C GLY A 66 -20.38 -17.81 14.05
N PRO A 67 -20.16 -19.07 13.67
CA PRO A 67 -19.61 -20.06 14.59
C PRO A 67 -18.31 -19.53 15.24
N ALA A 68 -18.15 -19.72 16.54
CA ALA A 68 -16.95 -19.33 17.30
C ALA A 68 -15.65 -19.79 16.62
N LEU A 69 -15.71 -20.84 15.82
CA LEU A 69 -14.60 -21.37 15.02
C LEU A 69 -14.12 -20.37 13.95
N VAL A 70 -15.03 -19.69 13.22
CA VAL A 70 -14.66 -18.73 12.14
C VAL A 70 -13.93 -17.54 12.74
N ARG A 71 -14.43 -17.00 13.84
CA ARG A 71 -13.79 -15.89 14.56
C ARG A 71 -12.43 -16.29 15.11
N ARG A 72 -12.32 -17.47 15.68
CA ARG A 72 -11.05 -18.03 16.20
C ARG A 72 -10.03 -18.22 15.08
N VAL A 73 -10.41 -18.78 13.94
CA VAL A 73 -9.53 -18.96 12.77
C VAL A 73 -9.06 -17.62 12.22
N ALA A 74 -9.95 -16.63 12.08
CA ALA A 74 -9.59 -15.28 11.59
C ALA A 74 -8.57 -14.58 12.51
N LEU A 75 -8.76 -14.67 13.84
CA LEU A 75 -7.83 -14.10 14.82
C LEU A 75 -6.47 -14.82 14.81
N LEU A 76 -6.46 -16.15 14.69
CA LEU A 76 -5.22 -16.92 14.59
C LEU A 76 -4.45 -16.60 13.31
N LEU A 77 -5.12 -16.44 12.17
CA LEU A 77 -4.50 -15.98 10.92
C LEU A 77 -3.89 -14.59 11.07
N ALA A 78 -4.61 -13.66 11.70
CA ALA A 78 -4.09 -12.33 11.99
C ALA A 78 -2.84 -12.40 12.90
N ALA A 79 -2.85 -13.22 13.94
CA ALA A 79 -1.69 -13.43 14.81
C ALA A 79 -0.49 -14.00 14.05
N VAL A 80 -0.69 -14.98 13.17
CA VAL A 80 0.37 -15.52 12.30
C VAL A 80 0.97 -14.46 11.38
N ILE A 81 0.14 -13.62 10.75
CA ILE A 81 0.61 -12.51 9.90
C ILE A 81 1.46 -11.54 10.71
N LEU A 82 1.05 -11.20 11.93
CA LEU A 82 1.81 -10.33 12.82
C LEU A 82 3.16 -10.96 13.23
N VAL A 83 3.20 -12.24 13.55
CA VAL A 83 4.43 -12.99 13.88
C VAL A 83 5.39 -13.00 12.68
N VAL A 84 4.89 -13.31 11.48
CA VAL A 84 5.70 -13.30 10.25
C VAL A 84 6.25 -11.88 9.98
N SER A 85 5.43 -10.85 10.19
CA SER A 85 5.84 -9.45 10.03
C SER A 85 6.91 -9.06 11.05
N ALA A 86 6.77 -9.46 12.30
CA ALA A 86 7.76 -9.27 13.36
C ALA A 86 9.09 -9.96 13.03
N ALA A 87 9.04 -11.23 12.61
CA ALA A 87 10.22 -12.00 12.22
C ALA A 87 10.96 -11.38 11.03
N ARG A 88 10.21 -10.82 10.06
CA ARG A 88 10.80 -10.07 8.93
C ARG A 88 11.51 -8.79 9.37
N ARG A 89 11.07 -8.12 10.43
CA ARG A 89 11.71 -6.93 11.01
C ARG A 89 13.00 -7.23 11.77
N LEU A 90 13.19 -8.47 12.20
CA LEU A 90 14.43 -8.92 12.87
C LEU A 90 15.56 -9.25 11.88
N ARG A 91 15.25 -9.45 10.59
CA ARG A 91 16.26 -9.71 9.57
C ARG A 91 16.77 -8.39 8.99
N THR A 92 18.07 -8.15 9.08
CA THR A 92 18.75 -7.09 8.33
C THR A 92 18.63 -7.45 6.85
N ARG A 93 17.97 -6.61 6.05
CA ARG A 93 17.91 -6.76 4.60
C ARG A 93 18.59 -5.57 3.96
N THR A 94 19.65 -5.82 3.23
CA THR A 94 20.14 -4.89 2.22
C THR A 94 19.12 -4.89 1.08
N ARG A 95 18.43 -3.77 0.91
CA ARG A 95 17.56 -3.58 -0.23
C ARG A 95 18.44 -3.13 -1.37
N ALA A 96 18.77 -4.04 -2.30
CA ALA A 96 19.53 -3.72 -3.50
C ALA A 96 18.86 -2.55 -4.24
N ALA A 97 19.68 -1.65 -4.81
CA ALA A 97 19.17 -0.59 -5.67
C ALA A 97 18.33 -1.21 -6.81
N VAL A 98 17.09 -0.77 -6.94
CA VAL A 98 16.18 -1.31 -7.96
C VAL A 98 16.54 -0.68 -9.29
N THR A 99 17.20 -1.44 -10.18
CA THR A 99 17.44 -1.04 -11.56
C THR A 99 16.40 -1.68 -12.47
N LEU A 100 15.77 -0.89 -13.31
CA LEU A 100 14.78 -1.40 -14.27
C LEU A 100 15.50 -1.97 -15.50
N PRO A 101 15.22 -3.22 -15.91
CA PRO A 101 15.81 -3.81 -17.08
C PRO A 101 15.31 -3.10 -18.36
N ARG A 102 16.08 -3.16 -19.46
CA ARG A 102 15.74 -2.49 -20.72
C ARG A 102 14.45 -2.99 -21.39
N TRP A 103 14.05 -4.22 -21.09
CA TRP A 103 12.80 -4.82 -21.57
C TRP A 103 11.56 -4.40 -20.76
N PHE A 104 11.75 -3.61 -19.69
CA PHE A 104 10.66 -3.16 -18.85
C PHE A 104 9.71 -2.24 -19.63
N GLY A 105 8.44 -2.60 -19.65
CA GLY A 105 7.41 -1.93 -20.44
C GLY A 105 6.10 -1.73 -19.67
N PRO A 106 5.06 -1.17 -20.33
CA PRO A 106 3.77 -0.93 -19.68
C PRO A 106 3.14 -2.19 -19.09
N TRP A 107 3.24 -3.32 -19.78
CA TRP A 107 2.68 -4.60 -19.33
C TRP A 107 3.33 -5.15 -18.05
N THR A 108 4.60 -4.84 -17.81
CA THR A 108 5.32 -5.23 -16.59
C THR A 108 5.18 -4.17 -15.50
N ALA A 109 4.86 -2.94 -15.87
CA ALA A 109 4.68 -1.85 -14.94
C ALA A 109 3.38 -1.96 -14.13
N VAL A 110 2.28 -2.44 -14.75
CA VAL A 110 1.01 -2.69 -14.04
C VAL A 110 1.19 -3.66 -12.88
N PRO A 111 1.67 -4.91 -13.09
CA PRO A 111 1.89 -5.84 -11.98
C PRO A 111 2.92 -5.33 -10.96
N LEU A 112 3.92 -4.55 -11.37
CA LEU A 112 4.84 -3.93 -10.42
C LEU A 112 4.10 -2.91 -9.53
N GLY A 113 3.23 -2.07 -10.10
CA GLY A 113 2.39 -1.14 -9.35
C GLY A 113 1.48 -1.87 -8.35
N VAL A 114 0.84 -2.94 -8.80
CA VAL A 114 0.01 -3.82 -7.95
C VAL A 114 0.83 -4.41 -6.80
N LEU A 115 2.00 -4.98 -7.08
CA LEU A 115 2.83 -5.64 -6.07
C LEU A 115 3.39 -4.65 -5.05
N VAL A 116 3.91 -3.50 -5.50
CA VAL A 116 4.50 -2.49 -4.60
C VAL A 116 3.44 -1.89 -3.70
N THR A 117 2.31 -1.47 -4.26
CA THR A 117 1.21 -0.87 -3.50
C THR A 117 0.50 -1.92 -2.65
N GLY A 118 0.28 -3.13 -3.17
CA GLY A 118 -0.33 -4.23 -2.42
C GLY A 118 0.50 -4.67 -1.23
N ALA A 119 1.82 -4.69 -1.36
CA ALA A 119 2.73 -5.01 -0.26
C ALA A 119 2.71 -3.93 0.85
N ASP A 120 2.29 -2.71 0.53
CA ASP A 120 2.21 -1.61 1.49
C ASP A 120 0.81 -1.42 2.10
N LEU A 121 -0.23 -2.01 1.51
CA LEU A 121 -1.61 -1.96 2.03
C LEU A 121 -1.74 -2.28 3.53
N PRO A 122 -1.03 -3.28 4.10
CA PRO A 122 -1.08 -3.52 5.54
C PRO A 122 -0.59 -2.35 6.41
N ASN A 123 0.15 -1.41 5.84
CA ASN A 123 0.64 -0.20 6.53
C ASN A 123 -0.22 1.03 6.27
N ALA A 124 -1.23 0.93 5.40
CA ALA A 124 -2.13 2.03 5.01
C ALA A 124 -3.21 2.26 6.08
N PHE A 125 -2.81 2.59 7.32
CA PHE A 125 -3.74 2.88 8.41
C PHE A 125 -4.79 3.94 8.07
N PRO A 126 -4.46 5.08 7.39
CA PRO A 126 -5.47 6.07 7.01
C PRO A 126 -6.56 5.47 6.13
N TYR A 127 -6.19 4.54 5.25
CA TYR A 127 -7.12 3.86 4.35
C TYR A 127 -8.08 2.93 5.11
N LEU A 128 -7.54 2.13 6.03
CA LEU A 128 -8.35 1.24 6.87
C LEU A 128 -9.33 2.02 7.74
N VAL A 129 -8.89 3.15 8.31
CA VAL A 129 -9.77 4.07 9.07
C VAL A 129 -10.85 4.67 8.16
N ALA A 130 -10.53 5.02 6.91
CA ALA A 130 -11.53 5.53 5.98
C ALA A 130 -12.62 4.48 5.67
N ILE A 131 -12.24 3.22 5.46
CA ILE A 131 -13.18 2.10 5.23
C ILE A 131 -14.05 1.88 6.48
N GLU A 132 -13.45 1.85 7.67
CA GLU A 132 -14.16 1.69 8.94
C GLU A 132 -15.21 2.82 9.11
N ARG A 133 -14.85 4.07 8.80
CA ARG A 133 -15.78 5.20 8.89
C ARG A 133 -16.94 5.13 7.90
N LEU A 134 -16.71 4.60 6.69
CA LEU A 134 -17.77 4.37 5.71
C LEU A 134 -18.75 3.32 6.21
N ASN A 135 -18.25 2.24 6.81
CA ASN A 135 -19.08 1.18 7.40
C ASN A 135 -19.86 1.68 8.64
N ALA A 136 -19.20 2.37 9.54
CA ALA A 136 -19.84 2.94 10.73
C ALA A 136 -20.96 3.94 10.38
N ALA A 137 -20.82 4.66 9.26
CA ALA A 137 -21.81 5.57 8.75
C ALA A 137 -22.93 4.88 7.94
N GLN A 138 -22.88 3.55 7.80
CA GLN A 138 -23.85 2.74 7.03
C GLN A 138 -24.06 3.26 5.61
N VAL A 139 -22.96 3.67 4.95
CA VAL A 139 -23.02 4.26 3.61
C VAL A 139 -23.43 3.18 2.60
N PRO A 140 -24.39 3.46 1.69
CA PRO A 140 -24.79 2.50 0.64
C PRO A 140 -23.59 2.06 -0.19
N THR A 141 -23.51 0.78 -0.55
CA THR A 141 -22.37 0.16 -1.22
C THR A 141 -21.91 0.94 -2.46
N GLY A 142 -22.83 1.38 -3.30
CA GLY A 142 -22.49 2.15 -4.50
C GLY A 142 -21.79 3.48 -4.18
N VAL A 143 -22.27 4.20 -3.17
CA VAL A 143 -21.68 5.47 -2.72
C VAL A 143 -20.32 5.21 -2.09
N GLY A 144 -20.19 4.15 -1.27
CA GLY A 144 -18.94 3.75 -0.65
C GLY A 144 -17.86 3.45 -1.69
N ILE A 145 -18.18 2.72 -2.75
CA ILE A 145 -17.24 2.43 -3.85
C ILE A 145 -16.81 3.73 -4.57
N VAL A 146 -17.74 4.66 -4.82
CA VAL A 146 -17.39 5.97 -5.42
C VAL A 146 -16.41 6.74 -4.52
N VAL A 147 -16.66 6.79 -3.21
CA VAL A 147 -15.77 7.44 -2.25
C VAL A 147 -14.39 6.77 -2.23
N LEU A 148 -14.32 5.44 -2.29
CA LEU A 148 -13.05 4.71 -2.36
C LEU A 148 -12.33 4.92 -3.69
N ALA A 149 -13.04 5.07 -4.80
CA ALA A 149 -12.45 5.43 -6.10
C ALA A 149 -11.84 6.84 -6.06
N LEU A 150 -12.53 7.80 -5.45
CA LEU A 150 -11.99 9.15 -5.22
C LEU A 150 -10.80 9.14 -4.26
N TYR A 151 -10.84 8.31 -3.22
CA TYR A 151 -9.71 8.11 -2.32
C TYR A 151 -8.49 7.60 -3.07
N ALA A 152 -8.64 6.54 -3.88
CA ALA A 152 -7.58 5.98 -4.69
C ALA A 152 -7.02 7.00 -5.71
N LEU A 153 -7.88 7.88 -6.25
CA LEU A 153 -7.45 8.97 -7.13
C LEU A 153 -6.57 9.98 -6.38
N VAL A 154 -7.00 10.42 -5.19
CA VAL A 154 -6.21 11.33 -4.32
C VAL A 154 -4.90 10.65 -3.91
N TYR A 155 -4.92 9.37 -3.56
CA TYR A 155 -3.73 8.58 -3.27
C TYR A 155 -2.71 8.60 -4.43
N CYS A 156 -3.17 8.47 -5.67
CA CYS A 156 -2.31 8.49 -6.86
C CYS A 156 -1.90 9.90 -7.31
N LEU A 157 -2.51 10.96 -6.76
CA LEU A 157 -2.33 12.34 -7.25
C LEU A 157 -0.87 12.81 -7.22
N PRO A 158 -0.06 12.60 -6.16
CA PRO A 158 1.35 12.98 -6.17
C PRO A 158 2.15 12.26 -7.26
N CYS A 159 1.83 10.99 -7.52
CA CYS A 159 2.46 10.21 -8.58
C CYS A 159 2.10 10.76 -9.97
N LEU A 160 0.84 11.17 -10.18
CA LEU A 160 0.39 11.80 -11.42
C LEU A 160 1.02 13.17 -11.61
N LEU A 161 1.10 13.98 -10.56
CA LEU A 161 1.78 15.28 -10.59
C LEU A 161 3.28 15.13 -10.91
N LEU A 162 3.93 14.14 -10.29
CA LEU A 162 5.33 13.83 -10.56
C LEU A 162 5.53 13.36 -12.00
N LEU A 163 4.61 12.55 -12.52
CA LEU A 163 4.60 12.11 -13.91
C LEU A 163 4.46 13.30 -14.85
N PHE A 164 3.48 14.16 -14.63
CA PHE A 164 3.26 15.37 -15.43
C PHE A 164 4.48 16.28 -15.42
N ALA A 165 5.00 16.59 -14.24
CA ALA A 165 6.18 17.41 -14.07
C ALA A 165 7.43 16.79 -14.73
N GLY A 166 7.62 15.47 -14.61
CA GLY A 166 8.73 14.74 -15.22
C GLY A 166 8.68 14.69 -16.75
N LEU A 167 7.48 14.76 -17.35
CA LEU A 167 7.30 14.81 -18.79
C LEU A 167 7.48 16.22 -19.36
N THR A 168 6.98 17.26 -18.67
CA THR A 168 7.01 18.65 -19.14
C THR A 168 8.35 19.34 -18.90
N TRP A 169 8.99 19.11 -17.76
CA TRP A 169 10.24 19.79 -17.36
C TRP A 169 11.41 18.83 -17.19
N HIS A 170 11.57 17.91 -18.12
CA HIS A 170 12.51 16.81 -18.05
C HIS A 170 13.95 17.23 -17.68
N THR A 171 14.47 18.31 -18.32
CA THR A 171 15.84 18.79 -18.11
C THR A 171 16.07 19.41 -16.73
N HIS A 172 15.08 20.10 -16.17
CA HIS A 172 15.20 20.77 -14.86
C HIS A 172 14.88 19.84 -13.67
N ILE A 173 14.08 18.80 -13.90
CA ILE A 173 13.60 17.91 -12.83
C ILE A 173 14.49 16.71 -12.65
N THR A 174 15.27 16.29 -13.65
CA THR A 174 16.12 15.09 -13.57
C THR A 174 17.06 15.13 -12.36
N SER A 175 17.68 16.27 -12.06
CA SER A 175 18.52 16.42 -10.88
C SER A 175 17.77 16.36 -9.54
N ARG A 176 16.51 16.79 -9.52
CA ARG A 176 15.65 16.69 -8.34
C ARG A 176 15.10 15.27 -8.17
N LEU A 177 14.69 14.64 -9.28
CA LEU A 177 14.26 13.24 -9.29
C LEU A 177 15.38 12.30 -8.86
N GLN A 178 16.61 12.57 -9.28
CA GLN A 178 17.79 11.78 -8.86
C GLN A 178 18.02 11.89 -7.35
N ARG A 179 17.88 13.09 -6.76
CA ARG A 179 17.92 13.27 -5.30
C ARG A 179 16.77 12.55 -4.56
N VAL A 180 15.57 12.53 -5.13
CA VAL A 180 14.44 11.78 -4.59
C VAL A 180 14.74 10.26 -4.65
N TYR A 181 15.27 9.80 -5.77
CA TYR A 181 15.67 8.40 -5.92
C TYR A 181 16.78 8.01 -4.95
N GLU A 182 17.82 8.83 -4.79
CA GLU A 182 18.91 8.61 -3.83
C GLU A 182 18.38 8.55 -2.38
N ARG A 183 17.35 9.33 -2.06
CA ARG A 183 16.72 9.31 -0.73
C ARG A 183 15.77 8.13 -0.51
N LEU A 184 15.00 7.73 -1.52
CA LEU A 184 13.91 6.77 -1.38
C LEU A 184 14.18 5.42 -2.05
N GLY A 185 14.96 5.39 -3.13
CA GLY A 185 15.20 4.22 -3.99
C GLY A 185 16.62 3.66 -3.92
N ALA A 186 17.59 4.39 -3.31
CA ALA A 186 18.94 3.89 -3.14
C ALA A 186 19.01 2.75 -2.12
N GLU A 187 20.07 1.97 -2.24
CA GLU A 187 20.40 0.90 -1.32
C GLU A 187 20.32 1.39 0.13
N ARG A 188 19.37 0.89 0.88
CA ARG A 188 19.18 1.22 2.28
C ARG A 188 19.34 -0.05 3.09
N GLU A 189 20.32 -0.07 3.96
CA GLU A 189 20.33 -1.03 5.06
C GLU A 189 19.10 -0.77 5.94
N GLN A 190 18.12 -1.63 5.81
CA GLN A 190 17.00 -1.64 6.73
C GLN A 190 17.51 -2.23 8.05
N ARG A 191 17.96 -1.33 8.95
CA ARG A 191 18.45 -1.70 10.27
C ARG A 191 17.37 -2.51 11.00
N ARG A 192 17.82 -3.59 11.61
CA ARG A 192 17.04 -4.39 12.54
C ARG A 192 16.37 -3.48 13.57
N SER A 193 15.05 -3.38 13.56
CA SER A 193 14.31 -2.61 14.56
C SER A 193 13.70 -3.57 15.58
N VAL A 194 14.47 -3.89 16.59
CA VAL A 194 14.08 -4.75 17.71
C VAL A 194 12.82 -4.22 18.41
N PRO A 195 12.67 -2.89 18.71
CA PRO A 195 11.47 -2.41 19.42
C PRO A 195 10.18 -2.62 18.61
N VAL A 196 10.22 -2.42 17.30
CA VAL A 196 9.05 -2.66 16.44
C VAL A 196 8.70 -4.15 16.36
N ALA A 197 9.72 -5.02 16.29
CA ALA A 197 9.51 -6.46 16.27
C ALA A 197 8.89 -6.95 17.60
N VAL A 198 9.38 -6.45 18.74
CA VAL A 198 8.83 -6.76 20.06
C VAL A 198 7.37 -6.29 20.17
N GLY A 199 7.07 -5.06 19.73
CA GLY A 199 5.69 -4.54 19.71
C GLY A 199 4.74 -5.41 18.88
N LEU A 200 5.19 -5.86 17.69
CA LEU A 200 4.40 -6.76 16.85
C LEU A 200 4.22 -8.15 17.46
N PHE A 201 5.23 -8.69 18.17
CA PHE A 201 5.11 -9.96 18.90
C PHE A 201 4.13 -9.85 20.06
N LEU A 202 4.19 -8.75 20.83
CA LEU A 202 3.24 -8.52 21.92
C LEU A 202 1.81 -8.38 21.40
N LEU A 203 1.62 -7.67 20.29
CA LEU A 203 0.32 -7.55 19.65
C LEU A 203 -0.18 -8.91 19.13
N ALA A 204 0.69 -9.71 18.52
CA ALA A 204 0.35 -11.05 18.06
C ALA A 204 -0.07 -11.97 19.23
N ALA A 205 0.64 -11.89 20.35
CA ALA A 205 0.30 -12.64 21.57
C ALA A 205 -1.06 -12.20 22.13
N ALA A 206 -1.35 -10.89 22.17
CA ALA A 206 -2.64 -10.37 22.62
C ALA A 206 -3.80 -10.85 21.72
N VAL A 207 -3.62 -10.78 20.39
CA VAL A 207 -4.61 -11.27 19.42
C VAL A 207 -4.83 -12.78 19.54
N ALA A 208 -3.75 -13.55 19.73
CA ALA A 208 -3.85 -14.99 19.95
C ALA A 208 -4.56 -15.31 21.28
N ALA A 209 -4.24 -14.61 22.37
CA ALA A 209 -4.93 -14.77 23.66
C ALA A 209 -6.42 -14.48 23.54
N LEU A 210 -6.80 -13.42 22.78
CA LEU A 210 -8.20 -13.10 22.49
C LEU A 210 -8.89 -14.25 21.71
N ALA A 211 -8.19 -14.90 20.78
CA ALA A 211 -8.74 -16.02 20.03
C ALA A 211 -9.03 -17.24 20.90
N TYR A 212 -8.28 -17.43 22.00
CA TYR A 212 -8.50 -18.54 22.93
C TYR A 212 -9.56 -18.23 24.00
N SER A 213 -9.82 -16.94 24.28
CA SER A 213 -10.84 -16.51 25.26
C SER A 213 -12.26 -16.49 24.69
N LEU A 214 -12.42 -16.72 23.39
CA LEU A 214 -13.66 -16.74 22.63
C LEU A 214 -14.05 -18.17 22.25
#